data_5ef18b3ae3067b90a1918bcd30f4f146
#
_entry.id   5ef18b3ae3067b90a1918bcd30f4f146
#
_cell.length_a   1.000
_cell.length_b   1.000
_cell.length_c   1.000
_cell.angle_alpha   90.00
_cell.angle_beta   90.00
_cell.angle_gamma   90.00
#
_symmetry.space_group_name_H-M   'P 1'
#
loop_
_entity.id
_entity.type
_entity.pdbx_description
1 polymer ?
#
loop_
_entity_poly.entity_id
_entity_poly.type
_entity_poly.pdbx_seq_one_letter_code
_entity_poly.pdbx_strand_id
1 'polypeptide(L)'
;MKHPVRVQGDREFIAFTALLTSAIALSIDMLLPAFADLRSSFGMEPTSNLPGLTITCIFVGMAIGMPVYGPLSDTYGRIPVLRAGIALFALGALGSTLAPKLGFLLVSRVLWGIGCAAPRTISQAMIRDKFEGDDMARVMAIVQTIFFAGPVLAPVIGDLLVRGGGSWRLTMLFGLLIAIIIWGWSLRITESLDTANRRDLSFSATKQGLT
;
A
#
# COMPACT_ATOMS: atom_id res chain seq x y z
N MET A 1 10.72 -26.89 -11.12
CA MET A 1 10.85 -27.26 -9.69
C MET A 1 11.23 -26.00 -8.92
N LYS A 2 10.30 -25.44 -8.13
CA LYS A 2 10.59 -24.29 -7.26
C LYS A 2 11.39 -24.82 -6.06
N HIS A 3 12.41 -24.06 -5.66
CA HIS A 3 13.32 -24.50 -4.58
C HIS A 3 12.60 -24.51 -3.23
N PRO A 4 12.90 -25.48 -2.34
CA PRO A 4 12.39 -25.45 -0.97
C PRO A 4 12.91 -24.19 -0.26
N VAL A 5 12.05 -23.56 0.56
CA VAL A 5 12.38 -22.35 1.32
C VAL A 5 13.63 -22.57 2.15
N ARG A 6 14.75 -22.04 1.70
CA ARG A 6 15.86 -21.74 2.58
C ARG A 6 15.54 -20.43 3.27
N VAL A 7 14.85 -20.49 4.42
CA VAL A 7 14.41 -19.33 5.21
C VAL A 7 15.52 -18.27 5.38
N GLN A 8 16.78 -18.65 5.22
CA GLN A 8 17.92 -17.74 5.27
C GLN A 8 18.15 -16.96 3.96
N GLY A 9 17.89 -17.54 2.78
CA GLY A 9 18.08 -16.86 1.49
C GLY A 9 16.91 -15.97 1.07
N ASP A 10 15.72 -16.17 1.67
CA ASP A 10 14.49 -15.47 1.30
C ASP A 10 14.07 -14.37 2.28
N ARG A 11 14.87 -14.12 3.32
CA ARG A 11 14.56 -13.12 4.37
C ARG A 11 14.33 -11.72 3.80
N GLU A 12 15.16 -11.29 2.87
CA GLU A 12 15.03 -9.96 2.23
C GLU A 12 13.71 -9.87 1.47
N PHE A 13 13.33 -10.90 0.74
CA PHE A 13 12.07 -10.95 -0.01
C PHE A 13 10.86 -10.93 0.94
N ILE A 14 10.89 -11.73 2.02
CA ILE A 14 9.82 -11.77 3.03
C ILE A 14 9.69 -10.41 3.72
N ALA A 15 10.81 -9.79 4.11
CA ALA A 15 10.82 -8.47 4.74
C ALA A 15 10.27 -7.40 3.78
N PHE A 16 10.65 -7.44 2.51
CA PHE A 16 10.14 -6.52 1.49
C PHE A 16 8.63 -6.66 1.30
N THR A 17 8.12 -7.90 1.11
CA THR A 17 6.68 -8.14 0.93
C THR A 17 5.87 -7.79 2.20
N ALA A 18 6.44 -8.00 3.38
CA ALA A 18 5.84 -7.58 4.63
C ALA A 18 5.78 -6.04 4.74
N LEU A 19 6.84 -5.32 4.34
CA LEU A 19 6.83 -3.85 4.31
C LEU A 19 5.79 -3.33 3.31
N LEU A 20 5.66 -3.95 2.13
CA LEU A 20 4.64 -3.59 1.13
C LEU A 20 3.22 -3.64 1.71
N THR A 21 2.90 -4.69 2.45
CA THR A 21 1.58 -4.83 3.06
C THR A 21 1.38 -3.90 4.25
N SER A 22 2.39 -3.75 5.11
CA SER A 22 2.31 -2.88 6.30
C SER A 22 2.20 -1.40 5.96
N ALA A 23 2.79 -0.96 4.84
CA ALA A 23 2.66 0.42 4.35
C ALA A 23 1.21 0.85 4.17
N ILE A 24 0.30 -0.09 3.87
CA ILE A 24 -1.13 0.17 3.71
C ILE A 24 -1.77 0.51 5.06
N ALA A 25 -1.54 -0.33 6.08
CA ALA A 25 -2.05 -0.10 7.42
C ALA A 25 -1.53 1.22 8.00
N LEU A 26 -0.23 1.48 7.86
CA LEU A 26 0.37 2.75 8.26
C LEU A 26 -0.27 3.96 7.55
N SER A 27 -0.59 3.84 6.26
CA SER A 27 -1.22 4.92 5.48
C SER A 27 -2.66 5.25 5.93
N ILE A 28 -3.36 4.27 6.49
CA ILE A 28 -4.75 4.41 6.92
C ILE A 28 -4.81 4.88 8.37
N ASP A 29 -4.19 4.15 9.27
CA ASP A 29 -4.45 4.26 10.71
C ASP A 29 -3.62 5.32 11.41
N MET A 30 -2.49 5.75 10.81
CA MET A 30 -1.63 6.78 11.38
C MET A 30 -2.30 8.16 11.47
N LEU A 31 -3.33 8.43 10.66
CA LEU A 31 -4.07 9.69 10.71
C LEU A 31 -5.11 9.75 11.83
N LEU A 32 -5.53 8.62 12.40
CA LEU A 32 -6.60 8.58 13.40
C LEU A 32 -6.37 9.54 14.59
N PRO A 33 -5.20 9.54 15.25
CA PRO A 33 -4.94 10.46 16.36
C PRO A 33 -4.86 11.93 15.93
N ALA A 34 -4.62 12.20 14.65
CA ALA A 34 -4.53 13.55 14.09
C ALA A 34 -5.88 14.17 13.67
N PHE A 35 -7.00 13.47 13.86
CA PHE A 35 -8.32 13.97 13.44
C PHE A 35 -8.73 15.29 14.11
N ALA A 36 -8.35 15.49 15.38
CA ALA A 36 -8.62 16.74 16.07
C ALA A 36 -7.86 17.91 15.42
N ASP A 37 -6.58 17.72 15.12
CA ASP A 37 -5.74 18.69 14.41
C ASP A 37 -6.25 18.96 12.98
N LEU A 38 -6.72 17.91 12.30
CA LEU A 38 -7.32 18.03 10.97
C LEU A 38 -8.59 18.90 11.00
N ARG A 39 -9.47 18.71 12.01
CA ARG A 39 -10.68 19.52 12.17
C ARG A 39 -10.33 20.99 12.38
N SER A 40 -9.40 21.29 13.28
CA SER A 40 -8.98 22.68 13.56
C SER A 40 -8.34 23.33 12.33
N SER A 41 -7.51 22.58 11.60
CA SER A 41 -6.81 23.08 10.40
C SER A 41 -7.75 23.49 9.26
N PHE A 42 -8.90 22.84 9.14
CA PHE A 42 -9.90 23.13 8.10
C PHE A 42 -11.15 23.85 8.63
N GLY A 43 -11.14 24.34 9.86
CA GLY A 43 -12.25 25.08 10.45
C GLY A 43 -13.53 24.27 10.61
N MET A 44 -13.42 22.97 10.89
CA MET A 44 -14.57 22.07 11.08
C MET A 44 -15.04 22.11 12.53
N GLU A 45 -16.32 21.80 12.75
CA GLU A 45 -16.85 21.60 14.10
C GLU A 45 -16.12 20.45 14.82
N PRO A 46 -15.91 20.53 16.15
CA PRO A 46 -15.23 19.50 16.93
C PRO A 46 -15.90 18.11 16.84
N THR A 47 -17.21 18.08 16.60
CA THR A 47 -18.01 16.85 16.46
C THR A 47 -18.10 16.31 15.04
N SER A 48 -17.51 17.01 14.06
CA SER A 48 -17.61 16.66 12.64
C SER A 48 -16.95 15.30 12.35
N ASN A 49 -17.64 14.46 11.58
CA ASN A 49 -17.13 13.17 11.10
C ASN A 49 -16.42 13.27 9.74
N LEU A 50 -16.30 14.48 9.16
CA LEU A 50 -15.66 14.69 7.86
C LEU A 50 -14.22 14.16 7.76
N PRO A 51 -13.38 14.19 8.83
CA PRO A 51 -12.06 13.55 8.78
C PRO A 51 -12.11 12.06 8.41
N GLY A 52 -13.17 11.35 8.79
CA GLY A 52 -13.36 9.94 8.42
C GLY A 52 -13.44 9.69 6.91
N LEU A 53 -13.87 10.70 6.12
CA LEU A 53 -13.87 10.61 4.66
C LEU A 53 -12.47 10.39 4.07
N THR A 54 -11.43 10.83 4.77
CA THR A 54 -10.03 10.59 4.33
C THR A 54 -9.70 9.11 4.27
N ILE A 55 -10.24 8.30 5.19
CA ILE A 55 -10.10 6.85 5.21
C ILE A 55 -10.97 6.23 4.11
N THR A 56 -12.23 6.67 4.02
CA THR A 56 -13.15 6.20 2.96
C THR A 56 -12.56 6.41 1.57
N CYS A 57 -11.96 7.59 1.31
CA CYS A 57 -11.33 7.90 0.03
C CYS A 57 -10.16 6.97 -0.32
N ILE A 58 -9.34 6.57 0.67
CA ILE A 58 -8.29 5.57 0.44
C ILE A 58 -8.91 4.23 0.03
N PHE A 59 -9.93 3.76 0.73
CA PHE A 59 -10.60 2.50 0.37
C PHE A 59 -11.26 2.55 -1.00
N VAL A 60 -11.89 3.67 -1.36
CA VAL A 60 -12.43 3.86 -2.73
C VAL A 60 -11.31 3.77 -3.76
N GLY A 61 -10.19 4.44 -3.52
CA GLY A 61 -9.02 4.34 -4.40
C GLY A 61 -8.49 2.91 -4.51
N MET A 62 -8.39 2.18 -3.40
CA MET A 62 -7.97 0.78 -3.40
C MET A 62 -8.95 -0.12 -4.17
N ALA A 63 -10.24 0.08 -4.00
CA ALA A 63 -11.27 -0.68 -4.72
C ALA A 63 -11.18 -0.49 -6.25
N ILE A 64 -10.81 0.72 -6.71
CA ILE A 64 -10.56 1.02 -8.11
C ILE A 64 -9.25 0.36 -8.59
N GLY A 65 -8.19 0.44 -7.79
CA GLY A 65 -6.86 -0.02 -8.19
C GLY A 65 -6.68 -1.54 -8.19
N MET A 66 -7.24 -2.26 -7.20
CA MET A 66 -7.02 -3.70 -7.04
C MET A 66 -7.34 -4.53 -8.30
N PRO A 67 -8.49 -4.38 -8.98
CA PRO A 67 -8.79 -5.16 -10.17
C PRO A 67 -7.88 -4.83 -11.36
N VAL A 68 -7.25 -3.66 -11.35
CA VAL A 68 -6.38 -3.20 -12.44
C VAL A 68 -4.96 -3.74 -12.28
N TYR A 69 -4.40 -3.74 -11.07
CA TYR A 69 -3.00 -4.11 -10.86
C TYR A 69 -2.72 -5.60 -11.06
N GLY A 70 -3.69 -6.48 -10.83
CA GLY A 70 -3.56 -7.91 -11.12
C GLY A 70 -3.16 -8.16 -12.57
N PRO A 71 -4.08 -7.92 -13.53
CA PRO A 71 -3.81 -8.12 -14.95
C PRO A 71 -2.61 -7.31 -15.47
N LEU A 72 -2.44 -6.06 -15.02
CA LEU A 72 -1.30 -5.25 -15.42
C LEU A 72 0.03 -5.90 -15.04
N SER A 73 0.14 -6.40 -13.82
CA SER A 73 1.37 -7.03 -13.34
C SER A 73 1.63 -8.41 -13.95
N ASP A 74 0.58 -9.10 -14.42
CA ASP A 74 0.72 -10.35 -15.17
C ASP A 74 1.26 -10.12 -16.59
N THR A 75 1.01 -8.94 -17.16
CA THR A 75 1.45 -8.59 -18.51
C THR A 75 2.82 -7.91 -18.52
N TYR A 76 2.98 -6.86 -17.73
CA TYR A 76 4.18 -6.01 -17.78
C TYR A 76 5.26 -6.45 -16.78
N GLY A 77 4.95 -7.38 -15.87
CA GLY A 77 5.85 -7.84 -14.80
C GLY A 77 5.50 -7.18 -13.46
N ARG A 78 5.89 -7.87 -12.37
CA ARG A 78 5.57 -7.45 -10.99
C ARG A 78 6.24 -6.15 -10.61
N ILE A 79 7.55 -6.07 -10.81
CA ILE A 79 8.37 -4.95 -10.35
C ILE A 79 8.07 -3.63 -11.09
N PRO A 80 7.96 -3.58 -12.44
CA PRO A 80 7.61 -2.35 -13.14
C PRO A 80 6.26 -1.78 -12.70
N VAL A 81 5.25 -2.64 -12.58
CA VAL A 81 3.89 -2.23 -12.19
C VAL A 81 3.85 -1.83 -10.71
N LEU A 82 4.58 -2.54 -9.84
CA LEU A 82 4.74 -2.15 -8.44
C LEU A 82 5.33 -0.74 -8.33
N ARG A 83 6.39 -0.43 -9.06
CA ARG A 83 7.03 0.90 -9.07
C ARG A 83 6.06 1.97 -9.54
N ALA A 84 5.30 1.72 -10.60
CA ALA A 84 4.28 2.67 -11.06
C ALA A 84 3.23 2.94 -9.96
N GLY A 85 2.78 1.90 -9.26
CA GLY A 85 1.85 2.04 -8.13
C GLY A 85 2.46 2.79 -6.95
N ILE A 86 3.74 2.54 -6.61
CA ILE A 86 4.44 3.27 -5.53
C ILE A 86 4.63 4.75 -5.91
N ALA A 87 4.90 5.07 -7.19
CA ALA A 87 4.95 6.45 -7.65
C ALA A 87 3.61 7.16 -7.45
N LEU A 88 2.51 6.49 -7.78
CA LEU A 88 1.15 7.01 -7.55
C LEU A 88 0.84 7.18 -6.06
N PHE A 89 1.27 6.22 -5.23
CA PHE A 89 1.22 6.30 -3.76
C PHE A 89 1.97 7.55 -3.26
N ALA A 90 3.21 7.77 -3.73
CA ALA A 90 4.03 8.91 -3.34
C ALA A 90 3.39 10.25 -3.76
N LEU A 91 2.83 10.32 -4.97
CA LEU A 91 2.10 11.51 -5.46
C LEU A 91 0.85 11.79 -4.60
N GLY A 92 0.10 10.76 -4.23
CA GLY A 92 -1.05 10.89 -3.34
C GLY A 92 -0.66 11.35 -1.93
N ALA A 93 0.44 10.82 -1.38
CA ALA A 93 0.98 11.22 -0.09
C ALA A 93 1.48 12.67 -0.10
N LEU A 94 2.22 13.06 -1.14
CA LEU A 94 2.70 14.43 -1.33
C LEU A 94 1.52 15.41 -1.50
N GLY A 95 0.56 15.08 -2.36
CA GLY A 95 -0.65 15.89 -2.54
C GLY A 95 -1.44 16.04 -1.23
N SER A 96 -1.56 14.97 -0.44
CA SER A 96 -2.20 15.03 0.89
C SER A 96 -1.44 15.93 1.86
N THR A 97 -0.10 15.89 1.84
CA THR A 97 0.76 16.76 2.70
C THR A 97 0.57 18.23 2.37
N LEU A 98 0.49 18.56 1.07
CA LEU A 98 0.38 19.93 0.57
C LEU A 98 -1.06 20.45 0.49
N ALA A 99 -2.05 19.67 0.92
CA ALA A 99 -3.46 19.99 0.75
C ALA A 99 -3.86 21.32 1.41
N PRO A 100 -4.35 22.31 0.63
CA PRO A 100 -4.81 23.60 1.15
C PRO A 100 -6.27 23.55 1.60
N LYS A 101 -7.05 22.58 1.12
CA LYS A 101 -8.48 22.41 1.38
C LYS A 101 -8.82 20.95 1.58
N LEU A 102 -9.88 20.65 2.34
CA LEU A 102 -10.36 19.28 2.55
C LEU A 102 -10.62 18.55 1.22
N GLY A 103 -11.31 19.17 0.26
CA GLY A 103 -11.61 18.55 -1.03
C GLY A 103 -10.35 18.10 -1.79
N PHE A 104 -9.29 18.92 -1.78
CA PHE A 104 -8.00 18.53 -2.38
C PHE A 104 -7.36 17.35 -1.63
N LEU A 105 -7.44 17.37 -0.29
CA LEU A 105 -6.98 16.25 0.54
C LEU A 105 -7.71 14.95 0.16
N LEU A 106 -9.04 14.99 0.04
CA LEU A 106 -9.84 13.80 -0.29
C LEU A 106 -9.49 13.23 -1.68
N VAL A 107 -9.32 14.08 -2.69
CA VAL A 107 -8.88 13.64 -4.04
C VAL A 107 -7.49 13.02 -3.97
N SER A 108 -6.56 13.65 -3.25
CA SER A 108 -5.21 13.11 -3.04
C SER A 108 -5.24 11.76 -2.32
N ARG A 109 -6.18 11.56 -1.38
CA ARG A 109 -6.40 10.28 -0.68
C ARG A 109 -6.94 9.19 -1.60
N VAL A 110 -7.81 9.51 -2.56
CA VAL A 110 -8.23 8.54 -3.59
C VAL A 110 -7.02 8.12 -4.43
N LEU A 111 -6.22 9.09 -4.89
CA LEU A 111 -5.00 8.81 -5.64
C LEU A 111 -4.02 7.93 -4.85
N TRP A 112 -3.82 8.27 -3.58
CA TRP A 112 -3.01 7.47 -2.66
C TRP A 112 -3.54 6.03 -2.54
N GLY A 113 -4.87 5.87 -2.39
CA GLY A 113 -5.53 4.57 -2.31
C GLY A 113 -5.32 3.73 -3.57
N ILE A 114 -5.44 4.33 -4.77
CA ILE A 114 -5.10 3.64 -6.02
C ILE A 114 -3.64 3.16 -5.97
N GLY A 115 -2.72 4.01 -5.52
CA GLY A 115 -1.32 3.64 -5.34
C GLY A 115 -1.11 2.51 -4.32
N CYS A 116 -1.85 2.49 -3.20
CA CYS A 116 -1.82 1.43 -2.17
C CYS A 116 -2.27 0.06 -2.69
N ALA A 117 -3.12 0.02 -3.71
CA ALA A 117 -3.60 -1.23 -4.29
C ALA A 117 -2.48 -2.06 -4.93
N ALA A 118 -1.43 -1.41 -5.50
CA ALA A 118 -0.31 -2.09 -6.11
C ALA A 118 0.51 -2.92 -5.10
N PRO A 119 1.04 -2.36 -3.98
CA PRO A 119 1.69 -3.12 -2.94
C PRO A 119 0.85 -4.28 -2.42
N ARG A 120 -0.47 -4.08 -2.23
CA ARG A 120 -1.39 -5.11 -1.75
C ARG A 120 -1.52 -6.29 -2.70
N THR A 121 -1.79 -6.01 -3.96
CA THR A 121 -2.07 -7.02 -4.98
C THR A 121 -0.78 -7.73 -5.41
N ILE A 122 0.27 -6.97 -5.65
CA ILE A 122 1.51 -7.49 -6.23
C ILE A 122 2.33 -8.26 -5.20
N SER A 123 2.36 -7.86 -3.92
CA SER A 123 3.05 -8.64 -2.88
C SER A 123 2.53 -10.08 -2.79
N GLN A 124 1.21 -10.26 -2.85
CA GLN A 124 0.60 -11.59 -2.82
C GLN A 124 0.89 -12.39 -4.11
N ALA A 125 0.94 -11.71 -5.26
CA ALA A 125 1.30 -12.35 -6.51
C ALA A 125 2.76 -12.79 -6.49
N MET A 126 3.69 -11.95 -6.04
CA MET A 126 5.12 -12.27 -5.91
C MET A 126 5.38 -13.46 -4.98
N ILE A 127 4.63 -13.58 -3.86
CA ILE A 127 4.73 -14.73 -2.97
C ILE A 127 4.28 -16.01 -3.70
N ARG A 128 3.17 -15.96 -4.43
CA ARG A 128 2.67 -17.10 -5.22
C ARG A 128 3.58 -17.47 -6.39
N ASP A 129 4.25 -16.50 -6.99
CA ASP A 129 5.20 -16.76 -8.08
C ASP A 129 6.45 -17.50 -7.57
N LYS A 130 6.84 -17.26 -6.30
CA LYS A 130 8.09 -17.79 -5.73
C LYS A 130 7.93 -19.04 -4.90
N PHE A 131 6.82 -19.22 -4.18
CA PHE A 131 6.59 -20.32 -3.24
C PHE A 131 5.36 -21.15 -3.62
N GLU A 132 5.35 -22.43 -3.18
CA GLU A 132 4.24 -23.37 -3.39
C GLU A 132 3.93 -24.15 -2.10
N GLY A 133 2.72 -24.69 -2.02
CA GLY A 133 2.29 -25.57 -0.91
C GLY A 133 2.46 -24.95 0.46
N ASP A 134 3.01 -25.71 1.39
CA ASP A 134 3.17 -25.32 2.81
C ASP A 134 4.12 -24.13 2.98
N ASP A 135 5.13 -24.02 2.11
CA ASP A 135 6.07 -22.88 2.16
C ASP A 135 5.38 -21.58 1.78
N MET A 136 4.52 -21.57 0.77
CA MET A 136 3.69 -20.42 0.42
C MET A 136 2.78 -20.03 1.59
N ALA A 137 2.11 -21.02 2.19
CA ALA A 137 1.22 -20.77 3.33
C ALA A 137 1.98 -20.17 4.52
N ARG A 138 3.18 -20.68 4.83
CA ARG A 138 4.04 -20.16 5.90
C ARG A 138 4.48 -18.72 5.64
N VAL A 139 4.95 -18.41 4.42
CA VAL A 139 5.39 -17.05 4.07
C VAL A 139 4.21 -16.07 4.12
N MET A 140 3.04 -16.45 3.58
CA MET A 140 1.83 -15.64 3.66
C MET A 140 1.42 -15.40 5.11
N ALA A 141 1.49 -16.40 5.99
CA ALA A 141 1.18 -16.26 7.41
C ALA A 141 2.13 -15.25 8.10
N ILE A 142 3.44 -15.34 7.84
CA ILE A 142 4.43 -14.39 8.39
C ILE A 142 4.13 -12.97 7.93
N VAL A 143 3.94 -12.77 6.62
CA VAL A 143 3.64 -11.44 6.06
C VAL A 143 2.34 -10.89 6.61
N GLN A 144 1.31 -11.72 6.76
CA GLN A 144 0.03 -11.32 7.32
C GLN A 144 0.12 -10.99 8.82
N THR A 145 0.94 -11.72 9.58
CA THR A 145 1.19 -11.42 11.01
C THR A 145 1.85 -10.06 11.17
N ILE A 146 2.84 -9.75 10.33
CA ILE A 146 3.51 -8.44 10.33
C ILE A 146 2.52 -7.34 9.91
N PHE A 147 1.66 -7.60 8.93
CA PHE A 147 0.60 -6.66 8.53
C PHE A 147 -0.32 -6.31 9.69
N PHE A 148 -0.74 -7.29 10.51
CA PHE A 148 -1.61 -7.05 11.65
C PHE A 148 -0.95 -6.25 12.79
N ALA A 149 0.37 -6.18 12.85
CA ALA A 149 1.04 -5.25 13.74
C ALA A 149 0.88 -3.78 13.30
N GLY A 150 0.62 -3.54 12.01
CA GLY A 150 0.43 -2.20 11.44
C GLY A 150 -0.66 -1.38 12.12
N PRO A 151 -1.92 -1.85 12.19
CA PRO A 151 -3.02 -1.14 12.86
C PRO A 151 -2.77 -0.85 14.34
N VAL A 152 -1.93 -1.64 15.01
CA VAL A 152 -1.54 -1.40 16.41
C VAL A 152 -0.48 -0.31 16.52
N LEU A 153 0.53 -0.35 15.66
CA LEU A 153 1.67 0.57 15.69
C LEU A 153 1.36 1.92 15.02
N ALA A 154 0.53 1.93 13.99
CA ALA A 154 0.26 3.13 13.20
C ALA A 154 -0.35 4.27 14.03
N PRO A 155 -1.36 4.06 14.89
CA PRO A 155 -1.88 5.14 15.72
C PRO A 155 -0.86 5.64 16.74
N VAL A 156 0.00 4.76 17.27
CA VAL A 156 1.06 5.14 18.22
C VAL A 156 2.08 6.06 17.54
N ILE A 157 2.54 5.68 16.33
CA ILE A 157 3.45 6.51 15.54
C ILE A 157 2.79 7.84 15.17
N GLY A 158 1.52 7.80 14.75
CA GLY A 158 0.74 9.00 14.41
C GLY A 158 0.61 9.96 15.60
N ASP A 159 0.30 9.44 16.78
CA ASP A 159 0.19 10.23 18.01
C ASP A 159 1.54 10.87 18.40
N LEU A 160 2.64 10.12 18.32
CA LEU A 160 3.99 10.65 18.56
C LEU A 160 4.35 11.79 17.60
N LEU A 161 4.00 11.65 16.31
CA LEU A 161 4.26 12.69 15.32
C LEU A 161 3.46 13.97 15.59
N VAL A 162 2.21 13.84 16.05
CA VAL A 162 1.34 14.99 16.35
C VAL A 162 1.74 15.65 17.66
N ARG A 163 1.94 14.87 18.74
CA ARG A 163 2.34 15.41 20.07
C ARG A 163 3.74 15.97 20.10
N GLY A 164 4.64 15.48 19.24
CA GLY A 164 6.00 16.00 19.10
C GLY A 164 6.09 17.43 18.50
N GLY A 165 4.98 18.16 18.45
CA GLY A 165 4.90 19.52 17.89
C GLY A 165 4.64 19.55 16.39
N GLY A 166 4.30 18.39 15.82
CA GLY A 166 3.93 18.27 14.41
C GLY A 166 2.44 18.50 14.17
N SER A 167 2.09 18.62 12.90
CA SER A 167 0.72 18.68 12.46
C SER A 167 0.31 17.35 11.78
N TRP A 168 -0.99 17.15 11.52
CA TRP A 168 -1.49 16.02 10.73
C TRP A 168 -0.72 15.83 9.41
N ARG A 169 -0.10 16.89 8.87
CA ARG A 169 0.74 16.81 7.66
C ARG A 169 1.96 15.92 7.83
N LEU A 170 2.52 15.81 9.05
CA LEU A 170 3.65 14.91 9.31
C LEU A 170 3.27 13.44 9.13
N THR A 171 2.04 13.07 9.45
CA THR A 171 1.57 11.69 9.21
C THR A 171 1.50 11.38 7.71
N MET A 172 1.16 12.39 6.86
CA MET A 172 1.17 12.25 5.41
C MET A 172 2.60 12.16 4.86
N LEU A 173 3.48 13.02 5.37
CA LEU A 173 4.89 13.04 5.00
C LEU A 173 5.59 11.72 5.35
N PHE A 174 5.21 11.10 6.47
CA PHE A 174 5.70 9.77 6.82
C PHE A 174 5.29 8.71 5.79
N GLY A 175 4.07 8.79 5.24
CA GLY A 175 3.64 7.95 4.13
C GLY A 175 4.52 8.15 2.88
N LEU A 176 4.88 9.39 2.56
CA LEU A 176 5.82 9.68 1.47
C LEU A 176 7.20 9.07 1.74
N LEU A 177 7.71 9.15 2.97
CA LEU A 177 8.96 8.51 3.37
C LEU A 177 8.93 6.99 3.15
N ILE A 178 7.83 6.34 3.57
CA ILE A 178 7.61 4.91 3.32
C ILE A 178 7.66 4.59 1.82
N ALA A 179 6.99 5.40 0.98
CA ALA A 179 7.01 5.21 -0.47
C ALA A 179 8.44 5.28 -1.03
N ILE A 180 9.24 6.24 -0.58
CA ILE A 180 10.64 6.41 -0.99
C ILE A 180 11.48 5.19 -0.57
N ILE A 181 11.32 4.71 0.66
CA ILE A 181 12.00 3.50 1.15
C ILE A 181 11.64 2.29 0.30
N ILE A 182 10.35 2.06 0.04
CA ILE A 182 9.88 0.94 -0.77
C ILE A 182 10.40 1.06 -2.21
N TRP A 183 10.35 2.26 -2.77
CA TRP A 183 10.91 2.51 -4.11
C TRP A 183 12.39 2.13 -4.19
N GLY A 184 13.21 2.68 -3.28
CA GLY A 184 14.65 2.39 -3.22
C GLY A 184 14.94 0.90 -3.02
N TRP A 185 14.17 0.23 -2.14
CA TRP A 185 14.33 -1.21 -1.92
C TRP A 185 13.90 -2.03 -3.15
N SER A 186 12.85 -1.61 -3.85
CA SER A 186 12.39 -2.27 -5.09
C SER A 186 13.45 -2.33 -6.18
N LEU A 187 14.46 -1.44 -6.14
CA LEU A 187 15.57 -1.46 -7.11
C LEU A 187 16.49 -2.68 -6.93
N ARG A 188 16.51 -3.26 -5.73
CA ARG A 188 17.32 -4.44 -5.39
C ARG A 188 16.58 -5.75 -5.59
N ILE A 189 15.25 -5.71 -5.65
CA ILE A 189 14.42 -6.90 -5.82
C ILE A 189 14.34 -7.27 -7.29
N THR A 190 14.63 -8.54 -7.59
CA THR A 190 14.54 -9.09 -8.95
C THR A 190 13.09 -9.41 -9.32
N GLU A 191 12.78 -9.36 -10.61
CA GLU A 191 11.47 -9.74 -11.14
C GLU A 191 11.14 -11.20 -10.77
N SER A 192 9.94 -11.41 -10.22
CA SER A 192 9.48 -12.74 -9.80
C SER A 192 8.71 -13.48 -10.89
N LEU A 193 8.15 -12.74 -11.86
CA LEU A 193 7.40 -13.31 -12.96
C LEU A 193 8.33 -13.70 -14.11
N ASP A 194 8.38 -14.98 -14.42
CA ASP A 194 9.09 -15.48 -15.60
C ASP A 194 8.46 -14.91 -16.87
N THR A 195 9.30 -14.50 -17.82
CA THR A 195 8.86 -13.95 -19.12
C THR A 195 7.98 -14.93 -19.89
N ALA A 196 8.19 -16.24 -19.74
CA ALA A 196 7.37 -17.29 -20.34
C ALA A 196 5.94 -17.37 -19.76
N ASN A 197 5.73 -16.84 -18.55
CA ASN A 197 4.44 -16.87 -17.85
C ASN A 197 3.66 -15.55 -17.97
N ARG A 198 4.17 -14.58 -18.73
CA ARG A 198 3.46 -13.31 -18.98
C ARG A 198 2.21 -13.57 -19.83
N ARG A 199 1.12 -12.95 -19.44
CA ARG A 199 -0.17 -13.05 -20.14
C ARG A 199 -0.43 -11.80 -20.94
N ASP A 200 -1.03 -11.97 -22.16
CA ASP A 200 -1.52 -10.84 -22.91
C ASP A 200 -2.72 -10.18 -22.20
N LEU A 201 -2.80 -8.84 -22.25
CA LEU A 201 -3.94 -8.09 -21.75
C LEU A 201 -5.21 -8.47 -22.52
N SER A 202 -5.88 -9.54 -22.09
CA SER A 202 -7.20 -9.89 -22.59
C SER A 202 -8.26 -9.52 -21.56
N PHE A 203 -8.90 -8.37 -21.76
CA PHE A 203 -10.09 -7.96 -21.00
C PHE A 203 -11.29 -8.91 -21.19
N SER A 204 -11.22 -9.82 -22.16
CA SER A 204 -12.27 -10.80 -22.44
C SER A 204 -12.32 -11.95 -21.43
N ALA A 205 -11.22 -12.29 -20.75
CA ALA A 205 -11.17 -13.35 -19.77
C ALA A 205 -11.94 -13.03 -18.47
N THR A 206 -12.10 -11.76 -18.14
CA THR A 206 -12.86 -11.32 -16.96
C THR A 206 -14.36 -11.55 -17.11
N LYS A 207 -14.87 -11.64 -18.36
CA LYS A 207 -16.29 -11.88 -18.66
C LYS A 207 -16.69 -13.35 -18.54
N GLN A 208 -15.75 -14.30 -18.69
CA GLN A 208 -16.04 -15.74 -18.62
C GLN A 208 -15.98 -16.34 -17.20
N GLY A 209 -15.47 -15.62 -16.23
CA GLY A 209 -15.44 -16.05 -14.83
C GLY A 209 -16.67 -15.61 -14.01
N LEU A 210 -17.66 -14.95 -14.63
CA LEU A 210 -18.89 -14.45 -13.98
C LEU A 210 -20.16 -15.16 -14.49
N THR A 211 -20.02 -16.22 -15.26
CA THR A 211 -21.08 -17.17 -15.61
C THR A 211 -20.74 -18.55 -15.07
#